data_e8a5970bfc7620f043cf8d71f1a9493c
#
_entry.id   e8a5970bfc7620f043cf8d71f1a9493c
#
_cell.length_a   1.000
_cell.length_b   1.000
_cell.length_c   1.000
_cell.angle_alpha   90.00
_cell.angle_beta   90.00
_cell.angle_gamma   90.00
#
_symmetry.space_group_name_H-M   'P 1'
#
loop_
_entity.id
_entity.type
_entity.pdbx_description
1 polymer ?
#
loop_
_entity_poly.entity_id
_entity_poly.type
_entity_poly.pdbx_seq_one_letter_code
_entity_poly.pdbx_strand_id
1 'polypeptide(L)'
;MYKRQATDKAKHTVLPLTKFGLMQITRQRVRPVAVESVSDVCPTCNGSGKIEPTVLLDKKIENQISFLTQDRGHKFIKLVVSPYVAAFLRKGLWSLRRRWEWKYKVRLEIAEDQSIGIVEIHYHDKKDNDLITK
;
A
#
# COMPACT_ATOMS: atom_id res chain seq x y z
N MET A 1 11.43 48.39 25.49
CA MET A 1 11.32 47.31 24.46
C MET A 1 12.42 46.26 24.55
N TYR A 2 13.63 46.56 24.97
CA TYR A 2 14.77 45.60 25.00
C TYR A 2 14.60 44.40 25.97
N LYS A 3 13.86 44.53 27.10
CA LYS A 3 13.77 43.46 28.10
C LYS A 3 13.03 42.19 27.69
N ARG A 4 12.15 42.24 26.72
CA ARG A 4 11.44 41.03 26.22
C ARG A 4 12.23 40.24 25.18
N GLN A 5 13.18 40.88 24.50
CA GLN A 5 14.02 40.22 23.50
C GLN A 5 15.14 39.38 24.11
N ALA A 6 15.58 39.71 25.33
CA ALA A 6 16.61 38.97 26.06
C ALA A 6 16.20 37.53 26.43
N THR A 7 14.90 37.22 26.43
CA THR A 7 14.35 35.88 26.72
C THR A 7 14.20 35.04 25.47
N ASP A 8 14.32 35.62 24.26
CA ASP A 8 14.21 34.87 23.02
C ASP A 8 15.53 34.14 22.72
N LYS A 9 15.49 32.79 22.73
CA LYS A 9 16.64 31.93 22.40
C LYS A 9 16.99 31.92 20.90
N ALA A 10 16.13 32.50 20.06
CA ALA A 10 16.39 32.59 18.64
C ALA A 10 17.38 33.74 18.33
N LYS A 11 18.32 33.48 17.43
CA LYS A 11 19.24 34.54 16.94
C LYS A 11 18.41 35.60 16.21
N HIS A 12 18.44 36.82 16.71
CA HIS A 12 17.70 37.94 16.14
C HIS A 12 18.61 39.19 16.06
N THR A 13 18.26 40.08 15.14
CA THR A 13 18.92 41.36 14.98
C THR A 13 17.84 42.43 14.83
N VAL A 14 17.98 43.49 15.60
CA VAL A 14 17.09 44.65 15.54
C VAL A 14 17.89 45.82 15.01
N LEU A 15 17.49 46.40 13.93
CA LEU A 15 18.07 47.60 13.36
C LEU A 15 17.41 48.85 13.96
N PRO A 16 18.14 49.95 14.10
CA PRO A 16 17.60 51.18 14.63
C PRO A 16 16.47 51.73 13.73
N LEU A 17 15.64 52.58 14.31
CA LEU A 17 14.53 53.23 13.62
C LEU A 17 15.08 54.11 12.49
N THR A 18 14.53 53.94 11.31
CA THR A 18 14.85 54.79 10.14
C THR A 18 14.22 56.17 10.27
N LYS A 19 14.69 57.14 9.45
CA LYS A 19 14.09 58.48 9.38
C LYS A 19 12.59 58.48 8.97
N PHE A 20 12.14 57.40 8.39
CA PHE A 20 10.72 57.18 7.98
C PHE A 20 9.89 56.46 9.04
N GLY A 21 10.42 56.25 10.25
CA GLY A 21 9.71 55.56 11.32
C GLY A 21 9.62 54.04 11.17
N LEU A 22 10.41 53.42 10.30
CA LEU A 22 10.43 51.98 10.06
C LEU A 22 11.51 51.32 10.92
N MET A 23 11.17 50.21 11.56
CA MET A 23 12.09 49.34 12.29
C MET A 23 12.15 47.97 11.64
N GLN A 24 13.35 47.47 11.41
CA GLN A 24 13.56 46.14 10.85
C GLN A 24 14.00 45.18 11.95
N ILE A 25 13.32 44.05 12.07
CA ILE A 25 13.67 42.95 12.96
C ILE A 25 13.85 41.70 12.12
N THR A 26 15.02 41.07 12.21
CA THR A 26 15.30 39.79 11.62
C THR A 26 15.37 38.72 12.70
N ARG A 27 14.78 37.55 12.46
CA ARG A 27 14.79 36.44 13.39
C ARG A 27 15.15 35.16 12.64
N GLN A 28 16.20 34.50 13.07
CA GLN A 28 16.65 33.24 12.48
C GLN A 28 16.04 32.05 13.25
N ARG A 29 15.43 31.12 12.53
CA ARG A 29 14.92 29.89 13.13
C ARG A 29 16.10 28.96 13.43
N VAL A 30 16.30 28.64 14.72
CA VAL A 30 17.46 27.84 15.20
C VAL A 30 17.13 26.35 15.26
N ARG A 31 15.83 25.98 15.25
CA ARG A 31 15.42 24.58 15.30
C ARG A 31 15.04 24.09 13.92
N PRO A 32 15.52 22.90 13.50
CA PRO A 32 14.98 22.27 12.30
C PRO A 32 13.48 22.06 12.49
N VAL A 33 12.72 22.19 11.43
CA VAL A 33 11.30 21.83 11.43
C VAL A 33 11.24 20.34 11.70
N ALA A 34 10.72 19.94 12.86
CA ALA A 34 10.36 18.54 13.06
C ALA A 34 9.18 18.25 12.12
N VAL A 35 9.47 17.63 11.00
CA VAL A 35 8.46 17.06 10.11
C VAL A 35 8.14 15.70 10.68
N GLU A 36 7.17 15.64 11.58
CA GLU A 36 6.55 14.36 11.91
C GLU A 36 5.71 13.95 10.69
N SER A 37 6.22 13.03 9.91
CA SER A 37 5.45 12.40 8.85
C SER A 37 4.48 11.42 9.50
N VAL A 38 3.29 11.88 9.81
CA VAL A 38 2.16 11.02 10.20
C VAL A 38 1.51 10.52 8.91
N SER A 39 2.20 9.62 8.22
CA SER A 39 1.66 9.00 7.03
C SER A 39 1.65 7.49 7.22
N ASP A 40 0.46 6.92 7.25
CA ASP A 40 0.29 5.48 7.17
C ASP A 40 0.54 4.99 5.74
N VAL A 41 1.03 3.77 5.62
CA VAL A 41 1.24 3.15 4.31
C VAL A 41 -0.12 2.94 3.65
N CYS A 42 -0.29 3.46 2.44
CA CYS A 42 -1.55 3.31 1.70
C CYS A 42 -1.86 1.83 1.47
N PRO A 43 -3.00 1.28 1.97
CA PRO A 43 -3.33 -0.13 1.83
C PRO A 43 -3.58 -0.57 0.38
N THR A 44 -3.81 0.40 -0.51
CA THR A 44 -4.09 0.13 -1.92
C THR A 44 -2.83 -0.09 -2.75
N CYS A 45 -1.79 0.68 -2.52
CA CYS A 45 -0.55 0.63 -3.31
C CYS A 45 0.68 0.23 -2.48
N ASN A 46 0.51 -0.02 -1.18
CA ASN A 46 1.56 -0.40 -0.23
C ASN A 46 2.80 0.54 -0.31
N GLY A 47 2.53 1.84 -0.50
CA GLY A 47 3.55 2.88 -0.57
C GLY A 47 4.19 3.08 -1.95
N SER A 48 3.88 2.25 -2.96
CA SER A 48 4.47 2.36 -4.30
C SER A 48 3.97 3.55 -5.13
N GLY A 49 2.85 4.16 -4.74
CA GLY A 49 2.17 5.23 -5.50
C GLY A 49 1.60 4.79 -6.85
N LYS A 50 1.76 3.51 -7.23
CA LYS A 50 1.28 2.94 -8.49
C LYS A 50 0.29 1.83 -8.20
N ILE A 51 -0.79 1.77 -8.95
CA ILE A 51 -1.80 0.71 -8.88
C ILE A 51 -1.88 0.07 -10.26
N GLU A 52 -1.70 -1.25 -10.34
CA GLU A 52 -1.94 -1.98 -11.58
C GLU A 52 -3.45 -1.95 -11.92
N PRO A 53 -3.82 -1.89 -13.21
CA PRO A 53 -5.22 -1.92 -13.60
C PRO A 53 -5.91 -3.20 -13.11
N THR A 54 -6.92 -3.06 -12.27
CA THR A 54 -7.70 -4.21 -11.74
C THR A 54 -8.59 -4.88 -12.79
N VAL A 55 -8.76 -4.23 -13.94
CA VAL A 55 -9.62 -4.70 -15.05
C VAL A 55 -9.18 -6.06 -15.62
N LEU A 56 -7.91 -6.42 -15.47
CA LEU A 56 -7.37 -7.69 -15.96
C LEU A 56 -7.01 -8.67 -14.84
N LEU A 57 -7.41 -8.37 -13.60
CA LEU A 57 -7.05 -9.18 -12.44
C LEU A 57 -7.60 -10.62 -12.55
N ASP A 58 -8.83 -10.76 -13.01
CA ASP A 58 -9.47 -12.04 -13.26
C ASP A 58 -8.70 -12.90 -14.28
N LYS A 59 -8.25 -12.28 -15.36
CA LYS A 59 -7.45 -12.97 -16.38
C LYS A 59 -6.05 -13.32 -15.88
N LYS A 60 -5.43 -12.42 -15.07
CA LYS A 60 -4.12 -12.69 -14.46
C LYS A 60 -4.20 -13.90 -13.53
N ILE A 61 -5.24 -13.97 -12.69
CA ILE A 61 -5.47 -15.12 -11.81
C ILE A 61 -5.75 -16.39 -12.60
N GLU A 62 -6.62 -16.31 -13.60
CA GLU A 62 -6.97 -17.46 -14.45
C GLU A 62 -5.74 -18.04 -15.18
N ASN A 63 -4.89 -17.19 -15.75
CA ASN A 63 -3.66 -17.62 -16.42
C ASN A 63 -2.70 -18.33 -15.45
N GLN A 64 -2.55 -17.81 -14.23
CA GLN A 64 -1.69 -18.43 -13.23
C GLN A 64 -2.24 -19.77 -12.75
N ILE A 65 -3.57 -19.88 -12.54
CA ILE A 65 -4.22 -21.15 -12.21
C ILE A 65 -4.00 -22.16 -13.34
N SER A 66 -4.17 -21.73 -14.59
CA SER A 66 -3.92 -22.57 -15.76
C SER A 66 -2.49 -23.10 -15.79
N PHE A 67 -1.51 -22.21 -15.61
CA PHE A 67 -0.09 -22.57 -15.55
C PHE A 67 0.21 -23.56 -14.42
N LEU A 68 -0.25 -23.28 -13.20
CA LEU A 68 -0.01 -24.15 -12.06
C LEU A 68 -0.67 -25.54 -12.21
N THR A 69 -1.82 -25.60 -12.89
CA THR A 69 -2.57 -26.84 -13.06
C THR A 69 -2.07 -27.66 -14.25
N GLN A 70 -1.88 -27.01 -15.41
CA GLN A 70 -1.53 -27.69 -16.66
C GLN A 70 -0.04 -28.01 -16.76
N ASP A 71 0.82 -27.02 -16.42
CA ASP A 71 2.27 -27.18 -16.57
C ASP A 71 2.93 -27.81 -15.34
N ARG A 72 2.43 -27.49 -14.13
CA ARG A 72 2.99 -28.03 -12.88
C ARG A 72 2.17 -29.15 -12.22
N GLY A 73 0.96 -29.42 -12.72
CA GLY A 73 0.13 -30.55 -12.27
C GLY A 73 -0.47 -30.42 -10.88
N HIS A 74 -0.56 -29.20 -10.33
CA HIS A 74 -1.15 -28.98 -9.01
C HIS A 74 -2.67 -29.17 -9.05
N LYS A 75 -3.20 -30.01 -8.15
CA LYS A 75 -4.64 -30.27 -8.00
C LYS A 75 -5.30 -29.43 -6.87
N PHE A 76 -4.49 -28.77 -6.08
CA PHE A 76 -4.93 -27.91 -5.00
C PHE A 76 -4.12 -26.61 -5.04
N ILE A 77 -4.81 -25.47 -4.99
CA ILE A 77 -4.19 -24.14 -4.96
C ILE A 77 -4.92 -23.30 -3.93
N LYS A 78 -4.18 -22.75 -2.97
CA LYS A 78 -4.65 -21.77 -2.00
C LYS A 78 -4.27 -20.38 -2.48
N LEU A 79 -5.27 -19.55 -2.73
CA LEU A 79 -5.12 -18.15 -3.11
C LEU A 79 -5.18 -17.27 -1.87
N VAL A 80 -4.11 -16.58 -1.56
CA VAL A 80 -4.10 -15.57 -0.49
C VAL A 80 -4.24 -14.21 -1.15
N VAL A 81 -5.31 -13.52 -0.83
CA VAL A 81 -5.72 -12.27 -1.49
C VAL A 81 -6.31 -11.30 -0.48
N SER A 82 -6.36 -10.01 -0.86
CA SER A 82 -7.06 -9.01 -0.05
C SER A 82 -8.55 -9.34 0.11
N PRO A 83 -9.22 -8.91 1.21
CA PRO A 83 -10.64 -9.16 1.46
C PRO A 83 -11.55 -8.69 0.31
N TYR A 84 -11.19 -7.60 -0.36
CA TYR A 84 -11.96 -7.07 -1.51
C TYR A 84 -11.95 -8.03 -2.70
N VAL A 85 -10.78 -8.59 -3.02
CA VAL A 85 -10.62 -9.57 -4.10
C VAL A 85 -11.29 -10.89 -3.72
N ALA A 86 -11.17 -11.33 -2.47
CA ALA A 86 -11.86 -12.53 -1.99
C ALA A 86 -13.38 -12.42 -2.13
N ALA A 87 -13.96 -11.28 -1.74
CA ALA A 87 -15.39 -11.02 -1.91
C ALA A 87 -15.80 -11.03 -3.39
N PHE A 88 -14.98 -10.44 -4.26
CA PHE A 88 -15.21 -10.44 -5.71
C PHE A 88 -15.19 -11.86 -6.30
N LEU A 89 -14.20 -12.67 -5.91
CA LEU A 89 -14.05 -14.05 -6.42
C LEU A 89 -15.15 -14.99 -5.92
N ARG A 90 -15.73 -14.72 -4.75
CA ARG A 90 -16.83 -15.51 -4.15
C ARG A 90 -18.22 -15.03 -4.58
N LYS A 91 -18.33 -13.88 -5.22
CA LYS A 91 -19.62 -13.26 -5.56
C LYS A 91 -20.44 -14.13 -6.51
N GLY A 92 -21.70 -14.40 -6.11
CA GLY A 92 -22.73 -15.05 -6.92
C GLY A 92 -22.69 -16.58 -6.90
N LEU A 93 -23.81 -17.18 -7.37
CA LEU A 93 -24.00 -18.64 -7.47
C LEU A 93 -23.01 -19.30 -8.44
N TRP A 94 -22.65 -18.60 -9.51
CA TRP A 94 -21.63 -18.97 -10.49
C TRP A 94 -20.35 -18.16 -10.27
N SER A 95 -19.83 -18.22 -9.04
CA SER A 95 -18.62 -17.48 -8.70
C SER A 95 -17.45 -17.86 -9.62
N LEU A 96 -16.54 -16.89 -9.86
CA LEU A 96 -15.33 -17.12 -10.66
C LEU A 96 -14.53 -18.31 -10.15
N ARG A 97 -14.47 -18.46 -8.81
CA ARG A 97 -13.86 -19.62 -8.15
C ARG A 97 -14.44 -20.94 -8.68
N ARG A 98 -15.78 -21.14 -8.63
CA ARG A 98 -16.43 -22.39 -9.09
C ARG A 98 -16.23 -22.63 -10.57
N ARG A 99 -16.25 -21.57 -11.38
CA ARG A 99 -16.01 -21.66 -12.81
C ARG A 99 -14.61 -22.18 -13.11
N TRP A 100 -13.60 -21.70 -12.41
CA TRP A 100 -12.21 -22.15 -12.55
C TRP A 100 -11.99 -23.54 -11.97
N GLU A 101 -12.57 -23.89 -10.82
CA GLU A 101 -12.52 -25.24 -10.25
C GLU A 101 -13.05 -26.28 -11.25
N TRP A 102 -14.16 -25.96 -11.90
CA TRP A 102 -14.77 -26.86 -12.89
C TRP A 102 -13.97 -26.93 -14.19
N LYS A 103 -13.50 -25.78 -14.69
CA LYS A 103 -12.73 -25.68 -15.94
C LYS A 103 -11.37 -26.38 -15.86
N TYR A 104 -10.64 -26.19 -14.78
CA TYR A 104 -9.28 -26.71 -14.60
C TYR A 104 -9.20 -27.98 -13.75
N LYS A 105 -10.32 -28.46 -13.22
CA LYS A 105 -10.41 -29.63 -12.32
C LYS A 105 -9.46 -29.50 -11.12
N VAL A 106 -9.35 -28.31 -10.59
CA VAL A 106 -8.48 -27.94 -9.46
C VAL A 106 -9.34 -27.50 -8.28
N ARG A 107 -8.92 -27.83 -7.08
CA ARG A 107 -9.56 -27.33 -5.85
C ARG A 107 -8.95 -26.00 -5.45
N LEU A 108 -9.75 -24.94 -5.41
CA LEU A 108 -9.34 -23.60 -5.05
C LEU A 108 -9.80 -23.24 -3.65
N GLU A 109 -8.89 -22.87 -2.79
CA GLU A 109 -9.17 -22.29 -1.48
C GLU A 109 -8.81 -20.80 -1.51
N ILE A 110 -9.69 -19.94 -0.98
CA ILE A 110 -9.46 -18.51 -0.93
C ILE A 110 -9.25 -18.13 0.54
N ALA A 111 -8.05 -17.73 0.88
CA ALA A 111 -7.69 -17.14 2.17
C ALA A 111 -7.62 -15.61 2.04
N GLU A 112 -8.00 -14.93 3.12
CA GLU A 112 -8.01 -13.47 3.19
C GLU A 112 -6.87 -12.99 4.06
N ASP A 113 -6.11 -12.00 3.56
CA ASP A 113 -5.08 -11.32 4.32
C ASP A 113 -5.23 -9.81 4.13
N GLN A 114 -5.34 -9.08 5.24
CA GLN A 114 -5.51 -7.62 5.24
C GLN A 114 -4.19 -6.87 5.00
N SER A 115 -3.05 -7.54 5.18
CA SER A 115 -1.74 -6.95 4.98
C SER A 115 -1.33 -6.86 3.51
N ILE A 116 -2.03 -7.61 2.64
CA ILE A 116 -1.72 -7.71 1.21
C ILE A 116 -2.42 -6.60 0.43
N GLY A 117 -1.70 -5.99 -0.50
CA GLY A 117 -2.25 -5.00 -1.44
C GLY A 117 -3.36 -5.56 -2.33
N ILE A 118 -4.27 -4.70 -2.81
CA ILE A 118 -5.46 -5.12 -3.58
C ILE A 118 -5.10 -5.94 -4.83
N VAL A 119 -3.96 -5.68 -5.44
CA VAL A 119 -3.53 -6.32 -6.70
C VAL A 119 -2.53 -7.46 -6.47
N GLU A 120 -2.09 -7.63 -5.23
CA GLU A 120 -1.12 -8.64 -4.83
C GLU A 120 -1.83 -9.95 -4.54
N ILE A 121 -1.30 -11.06 -5.07
CA ILE A 121 -1.89 -12.39 -4.95
C ILE A 121 -0.76 -13.37 -4.70
N HIS A 122 -0.91 -14.17 -3.65
CA HIS A 122 0.01 -15.25 -3.36
C HIS A 122 -0.68 -16.60 -3.61
N TYR A 123 0.09 -17.55 -4.12
CA TYR A 123 -0.37 -18.88 -4.49
C TYR A 123 0.38 -19.91 -3.67
N HIS A 124 -0.33 -20.65 -2.83
CA HIS A 124 0.25 -21.65 -1.96
C HIS A 124 -0.28 -23.04 -2.25
N ASP A 125 0.53 -24.04 -1.94
CA ASP A 125 0.11 -25.44 -1.95
C ASP A 125 -0.61 -25.78 -0.63
N LYS A 126 -1.14 -27.00 -0.51
CA LYS A 126 -1.79 -27.52 0.70
C LYS A 126 -0.89 -27.47 1.94
N LYS A 127 0.42 -27.41 1.76
CA LYS A 127 1.44 -27.30 2.83
C LYS A 127 1.88 -25.85 3.09
N ASP A 128 1.15 -24.84 2.59
CA ASP A 128 1.50 -23.42 2.67
C ASP A 128 2.86 -23.05 2.03
N ASN A 129 3.38 -23.89 1.13
CA ASN A 129 4.54 -23.52 0.33
C ASN A 129 4.13 -22.60 -0.82
N ASP A 130 4.90 -21.55 -1.05
CA ASP A 130 4.68 -20.65 -2.17
C ASP A 130 4.94 -21.37 -3.50
N LEU A 131 3.93 -21.34 -4.39
CA LEU A 131 3.99 -21.98 -5.71
C LEU A 131 4.62 -21.08 -6.78
N ILE A 132 4.71 -19.77 -6.52
CA ILE A 132 5.30 -18.79 -7.42
C ILE A 132 6.42 -18.08 -6.69
N THR A 133 7.56 -18.75 -6.58
CA THR A 133 8.80 -18.06 -6.18
C THR A 133 9.23 -17.17 -7.35
N LYS A 134 9.52 -15.90 -7.05
CA LYS A 134 10.07 -14.90 -7.98
C LYS A 134 11.42 -15.33 -8.50
#